data_7b77e3d0436137ab7a60d9dee604d8cb
#
_entry.id   7b77e3d0436137ab7a60d9dee604d8cb
#
_cell.length_a   1.000
_cell.length_b   1.000
_cell.length_c   1.000
_cell.angle_alpha   90.00
_cell.angle_beta   90.00
_cell.angle_gamma   90.00
#
_symmetry.space_group_name_H-M   'P 1'
#
loop_
_entity.id
_entity.type
_entity.pdbx_description
1 polymer ?
#
loop_
_entity_poly.entity_id
_entity_poly.type
_entity_poly.pdbx_seq_one_letter_code
_entity_poly.pdbx_strand_id
1 'polypeptide(L)'
;MRTSAFLKSLVFTCTVVIAGVAIATAGATPVTLGTWEPFFFGSTGSTAFGSPFTFTSSGAAVVTVTDAYCRGDRFTVSEGTTTLGTTSPVAVDLACDSIVSDPDVALADPGYSSGRFVVGGGEHSIGIVASTSPFGTGGTAFLRFDVFSAGMCKKGGWMTFQPAFKNQGDCVSFVATGGRNEPAG
;
A
#
# COMPACT_ATOMS: atom_id res chain seq x y z
N MET A 1 48.47 -48.05 -46.58
CA MET A 1 48.42 -46.73 -46.01
C MET A 1 46.97 -46.39 -45.74
N ARG A 2 46.53 -46.36 -44.46
CA ARG A 2 45.15 -46.03 -44.05
C ARG A 2 45.21 -44.73 -43.30
N THR A 3 44.66 -43.66 -43.83
CA THR A 3 44.48 -42.35 -43.22
C THR A 3 43.20 -42.32 -42.45
N SER A 4 43.30 -42.22 -41.10
CA SER A 4 42.15 -42.01 -40.20
C SER A 4 41.83 -40.52 -40.11
N ALA A 5 40.62 -40.12 -40.50
CA ALA A 5 40.11 -38.79 -40.30
C ALA A 5 39.47 -38.68 -38.92
N PHE A 6 39.98 -37.81 -38.07
CA PHE A 6 39.42 -37.44 -36.77
C PHE A 6 38.29 -36.42 -36.97
N LEU A 7 37.04 -36.85 -36.69
CA LEU A 7 35.87 -35.99 -36.66
C LEU A 7 35.81 -35.29 -35.27
N LYS A 8 36.14 -33.97 -35.22
CA LYS A 8 35.96 -33.18 -34.02
C LYS A 8 34.47 -32.79 -33.89
N SER A 9 33.80 -33.38 -32.91
CA SER A 9 32.42 -33.03 -32.53
C SER A 9 32.40 -31.70 -31.78
N LEU A 10 31.81 -30.66 -32.36
CA LEU A 10 31.64 -29.38 -31.76
C LEU A 10 30.30 -29.41 -30.96
N VAL A 11 30.39 -29.49 -29.65
CA VAL A 11 29.20 -29.41 -28.76
C VAL A 11 28.85 -27.93 -28.58
N PHE A 12 27.73 -27.52 -29.20
CA PHE A 12 27.16 -26.18 -29.00
C PHE A 12 26.29 -26.23 -27.75
N THR A 13 26.75 -25.60 -26.67
CA THR A 13 25.97 -25.42 -25.45
C THR A 13 25.04 -24.21 -25.65
N CYS A 14 23.77 -24.48 -25.91
CA CYS A 14 22.75 -23.44 -25.99
C CYS A 14 22.35 -23.01 -24.58
N THR A 15 22.84 -21.86 -24.12
CA THR A 15 22.42 -21.27 -22.85
C THR A 15 21.08 -20.57 -23.08
N VAL A 16 19.99 -21.17 -22.61
CA VAL A 16 18.68 -20.54 -22.60
C VAL A 16 18.65 -19.52 -21.46
N VAL A 17 18.76 -18.24 -21.80
CA VAL A 17 18.48 -17.14 -20.87
C VAL A 17 16.97 -17.02 -20.76
N ILE A 18 16.40 -17.54 -19.68
CA ILE A 18 14.97 -17.29 -19.34
C ILE A 18 14.92 -15.86 -18.80
N ALA A 19 14.63 -14.90 -19.68
CA ALA A 19 14.20 -13.57 -19.25
C ALA A 19 12.87 -13.76 -18.51
N GLY A 20 12.87 -13.52 -17.20
CA GLY A 20 11.65 -13.51 -16.40
C GLY A 20 10.70 -12.45 -16.94
N VAL A 21 9.67 -12.86 -17.64
CA VAL A 21 8.56 -11.98 -18.03
C VAL A 21 7.79 -11.69 -16.75
N ALA A 22 7.94 -10.48 -16.21
CA ALA A 22 7.04 -9.98 -15.20
C ALA A 22 5.63 -9.97 -15.82
N ILE A 23 4.77 -10.88 -15.38
CA ILE A 23 3.36 -10.89 -15.76
C ILE A 23 2.73 -9.70 -15.01
N ALA A 24 2.62 -8.56 -15.68
CA ALA A 24 1.79 -7.47 -15.19
C ALA A 24 0.36 -7.99 -15.11
N THR A 25 -0.16 -8.17 -13.91
CA THR A 25 -1.59 -8.45 -13.70
C THR A 25 -2.36 -7.28 -14.27
N ALA A 26 -3.20 -7.55 -15.27
CA ALA A 26 -4.05 -6.53 -15.88
C ALA A 26 -4.91 -5.86 -14.79
N GLY A 27 -4.68 -4.56 -14.56
CA GLY A 27 -5.42 -3.77 -13.59
C GLY A 27 -4.63 -3.21 -12.39
N ALA A 28 -3.38 -3.62 -12.15
CA ALA A 28 -2.58 -3.08 -11.05
C ALA A 28 -2.03 -1.68 -11.40
N THR A 29 -2.19 -0.71 -10.50
CA THR A 29 -1.69 0.66 -10.68
C THR A 29 -0.36 0.83 -9.95
N PRO A 30 0.77 1.03 -10.65
CA PRO A 30 2.03 1.37 -10.01
C PRO A 30 1.97 2.79 -9.44
N VAL A 31 2.49 2.97 -8.22
CA VAL A 31 2.49 4.26 -7.52
C VAL A 31 3.91 4.66 -7.11
N THR A 32 4.13 5.97 -7.00
CA THR A 32 5.40 6.54 -6.60
C THR A 32 5.43 6.83 -5.11
N LEU A 33 6.52 6.44 -4.41
CA LEU A 33 6.72 6.76 -3.00
C LEU A 33 6.75 8.28 -2.77
N GLY A 34 6.12 8.73 -1.69
CA GLY A 34 6.09 10.12 -1.26
C GLY A 34 5.06 11.01 -1.98
N THR A 35 4.28 10.46 -2.91
CA THR A 35 3.29 11.22 -3.69
C THR A 35 1.88 10.81 -3.29
N TRP A 36 0.97 11.79 -3.15
CA TRP A 36 -0.45 11.52 -3.02
C TRP A 36 -1.04 11.11 -4.36
N GLU A 37 -1.69 9.94 -4.38
CA GLU A 37 -2.41 9.43 -5.54
C GLU A 37 -3.92 9.44 -5.24
N PRO A 38 -4.73 10.12 -6.05
CA PRO A 38 -6.19 10.03 -5.92
C PRO A 38 -6.66 8.66 -6.40
N PHE A 39 -7.66 8.12 -5.71
CA PHE A 39 -8.39 6.95 -6.20
C PHE A 39 -9.89 7.17 -6.12
N PHE A 40 -10.60 6.58 -7.07
CA PHE A 40 -12.07 6.59 -7.11
C PHE A 40 -12.61 5.29 -6.55
N PHE A 41 -13.79 5.35 -5.95
CA PHE A 41 -14.49 4.18 -5.44
C PHE A 41 -16.00 4.33 -5.67
N GLY A 42 -16.73 3.23 -5.63
CA GLY A 42 -18.18 3.20 -5.75
C GLY A 42 -18.87 3.15 -4.38
N SER A 43 -20.03 2.52 -4.35
CA SER A 43 -20.80 2.30 -3.12
C SER A 43 -20.07 1.39 -2.12
N THR A 44 -20.59 1.27 -0.91
CA THR A 44 -20.12 0.33 0.11
C THR A 44 -19.92 -1.07 -0.46
N GLY A 45 -18.77 -1.66 -0.18
CA GLY A 45 -18.34 -2.97 -0.67
C GLY A 45 -17.58 -2.92 -2.01
N SER A 46 -17.51 -1.77 -2.69
CA SER A 46 -16.79 -1.67 -3.95
C SER A 46 -15.27 -1.63 -3.74
N THR A 47 -14.54 -2.28 -4.64
CA THR A 47 -13.09 -2.14 -4.75
C THR A 47 -12.76 -0.79 -5.39
N ALA A 48 -11.74 -0.09 -4.90
CA ALA A 48 -11.24 1.14 -5.49
C ALA A 48 -10.77 0.91 -6.93
N PHE A 49 -11.08 1.83 -7.83
CA PHE A 49 -10.62 1.77 -9.22
C PHE A 49 -9.08 1.89 -9.26
N GLY A 50 -8.44 1.05 -10.06
CA GLY A 50 -6.98 0.95 -10.13
C GLY A 50 -6.37 0.05 -9.07
N SER A 51 -7.15 -0.46 -8.11
CA SER A 51 -6.68 -1.47 -7.13
C SER A 51 -6.42 -2.83 -7.83
N PRO A 52 -5.36 -3.56 -7.44
CA PRO A 52 -4.40 -3.21 -6.40
C PRO A 52 -3.39 -2.13 -6.84
N PHE A 53 -2.96 -1.32 -5.89
CA PHE A 53 -1.88 -0.35 -6.05
C PHE A 53 -0.55 -1.03 -5.73
N THR A 54 0.44 -0.90 -6.61
CA THR A 54 1.72 -1.60 -6.47
C THR A 54 2.89 -0.66 -6.30
N PHE A 55 3.81 -1.02 -5.42
CA PHE A 55 5.07 -0.32 -5.23
C PHE A 55 6.15 -1.28 -4.71
N THR A 56 7.40 -0.84 -4.75
CA THR A 56 8.54 -1.57 -4.18
C THR A 56 9.26 -0.67 -3.18
N SER A 57 9.58 -1.21 -2.00
CA SER A 57 10.41 -0.50 -1.02
C SER A 57 11.58 -1.37 -0.55
N SER A 58 12.75 -0.75 -0.33
CA SER A 58 13.94 -1.45 0.17
C SER A 58 13.90 -1.73 1.68
N GLY A 59 12.98 -1.11 2.41
CA GLY A 59 12.77 -1.26 3.84
C GLY A 59 11.29 -1.10 4.17
N ALA A 60 10.95 -1.08 5.46
CA ALA A 60 9.56 -0.89 5.89
C ALA A 60 8.94 0.38 5.29
N ALA A 61 7.67 0.31 4.94
CA ALA A 61 6.91 1.41 4.36
C ALA A 61 5.60 1.64 5.12
N VAL A 62 5.01 2.81 4.92
CA VAL A 62 3.70 3.20 5.44
C VAL A 62 2.77 3.47 4.27
N VAL A 63 1.63 2.81 4.28
CA VAL A 63 0.48 3.11 3.41
C VAL A 63 -0.43 4.05 4.18
N THR A 64 -0.59 5.29 3.74
CA THR A 64 -1.52 6.26 4.31
C THR A 64 -2.73 6.36 3.39
N VAL A 65 -3.94 6.22 3.95
CA VAL A 65 -5.20 6.41 3.23
C VAL A 65 -6.01 7.47 3.97
N THR A 66 -6.58 8.42 3.24
CA THR A 66 -7.47 9.43 3.80
C THR A 66 -8.68 9.64 2.90
N ASP A 67 -9.84 9.73 3.54
CA ASP A 67 -11.06 10.26 2.93
C ASP A 67 -10.86 11.73 2.56
N ALA A 68 -11.66 12.23 1.64
CA ALA A 68 -11.60 13.62 1.20
C ALA A 68 -12.98 14.07 0.65
N TYR A 69 -13.11 15.34 0.33
CA TYR A 69 -14.35 15.98 -0.12
C TYR A 69 -15.45 15.92 0.93
N CYS A 70 -16.41 14.99 0.81
CA CYS A 70 -17.49 14.85 1.77
C CYS A 70 -17.15 13.81 2.82
N ARG A 71 -17.36 14.11 4.11
CA ARG A 71 -16.99 13.24 5.23
C ARG A 71 -17.89 12.03 5.35
N GLY A 72 -17.30 10.88 5.63
CA GLY A 72 -18.07 9.69 6.00
C GLY A 72 -17.66 8.40 5.32
N ASP A 73 -16.84 8.49 4.27
CA ASP A 73 -16.33 7.30 3.59
C ASP A 73 -15.23 6.63 4.42
N ARG A 74 -15.20 5.30 4.45
CA ARG A 74 -14.21 4.50 5.15
C ARG A 74 -13.68 3.40 4.25
N PHE A 75 -12.43 3.01 4.48
CA PHE A 75 -11.74 2.06 3.62
C PHE A 75 -11.10 0.93 4.42
N THR A 76 -11.30 -0.30 3.96
CA THR A 76 -10.50 -1.45 4.38
C THR A 76 -9.31 -1.57 3.44
N VAL A 77 -8.12 -1.68 4.03
CA VAL A 77 -6.85 -1.79 3.31
C VAL A 77 -6.27 -3.19 3.53
N SER A 78 -5.82 -3.82 2.45
CA SER A 78 -5.22 -5.16 2.48
C SER A 78 -3.91 -5.21 1.69
N GLU A 79 -3.05 -6.15 2.03
CA GLU A 79 -1.90 -6.55 1.25
C GLU A 79 -2.12 -7.98 0.74
N GLY A 80 -2.28 -8.12 -0.58
CA GLY A 80 -2.76 -9.36 -1.16
C GLY A 80 -4.09 -9.79 -0.54
N THR A 81 -4.09 -10.93 0.17
CA THR A 81 -5.26 -11.45 0.89
C THR A 81 -5.31 -11.07 2.37
N THR A 82 -4.26 -10.45 2.90
CA THR A 82 -4.15 -10.10 4.33
C THR A 82 -4.72 -8.71 4.57
N THR A 83 -5.71 -8.57 5.45
CA THR A 83 -6.22 -7.26 5.87
C THR A 83 -5.21 -6.58 6.79
N LEU A 84 -4.77 -5.39 6.41
CA LEU A 84 -3.90 -4.53 7.23
C LEU A 84 -4.70 -3.75 8.27
N GLY A 85 -5.93 -3.35 7.93
CA GLY A 85 -6.83 -2.64 8.82
C GLY A 85 -7.89 -1.83 8.09
N THR A 86 -8.55 -0.93 8.85
CA THR A 86 -9.59 -0.04 8.32
C THR A 86 -9.31 1.38 8.80
N THR A 87 -9.61 2.38 7.97
CA THR A 87 -9.49 3.79 8.33
C THR A 87 -10.43 4.14 9.50
N SER A 88 -10.11 5.22 10.23
CA SER A 88 -10.82 5.61 11.45
C SER A 88 -12.34 5.79 11.22
N PRO A 89 -13.18 5.47 12.23
CA PRO A 89 -14.59 5.83 12.17
C PRO A 89 -14.76 7.34 12.30
N VAL A 90 -15.65 7.91 11.49
CA VAL A 90 -16.00 9.33 11.52
C VAL A 90 -17.50 9.51 11.45
N ALA A 91 -18.00 10.68 11.88
CA ALA A 91 -19.38 11.04 11.68
C ALA A 91 -19.66 11.29 10.19
N VAL A 92 -20.82 10.85 9.73
CA VAL A 92 -21.25 11.07 8.35
C VAL A 92 -21.84 12.48 8.22
N ASP A 93 -21.34 13.25 7.26
CA ASP A 93 -21.89 14.54 6.88
C ASP A 93 -22.67 14.42 5.56
N LEU A 94 -23.92 14.01 5.65
CA LEU A 94 -24.79 13.82 4.46
C LEU A 94 -25.08 15.11 3.71
N ALA A 95 -24.96 16.28 4.35
CA ALA A 95 -25.14 17.58 3.70
C ALA A 95 -23.90 17.97 2.88
N CYS A 96 -22.75 17.34 3.18
CA CYS A 96 -21.46 17.66 2.55
C CYS A 96 -21.12 19.17 2.68
N ASP A 97 -21.38 19.73 3.87
CA ASP A 97 -21.19 21.16 4.13
C ASP A 97 -19.71 21.56 4.20
N SER A 98 -18.83 20.59 4.42
CA SER A 98 -17.38 20.78 4.47
C SER A 98 -16.72 19.97 3.37
N ILE A 99 -16.13 20.65 2.39
CA ILE A 99 -15.41 20.02 1.28
C ILE A 99 -13.93 20.31 1.42
N VAL A 100 -13.12 19.26 1.60
CA VAL A 100 -11.64 19.34 1.62
C VAL A 100 -11.09 18.45 0.51
N SER A 101 -10.45 19.06 -0.46
CA SER A 101 -9.83 18.36 -1.60
C SER A 101 -8.31 18.19 -1.46
N ASP A 102 -7.68 18.89 -0.49
CA ASP A 102 -6.26 18.75 -0.18
C ASP A 102 -6.07 17.56 0.78
N PRO A 103 -5.34 16.49 0.37
CA PRO A 103 -5.18 15.30 1.18
C PRO A 103 -4.40 15.52 2.48
N ASP A 104 -3.46 16.47 2.54
CA ASP A 104 -2.74 16.77 3.78
C ASP A 104 -3.65 17.50 4.79
N VAL A 105 -4.54 18.37 4.31
CA VAL A 105 -5.56 19.03 5.14
C VAL A 105 -6.59 18.01 5.63
N ALA A 106 -7.07 17.12 4.76
CA ALA A 106 -8.01 16.06 5.14
C ALA A 106 -7.39 15.09 6.16
N LEU A 107 -6.14 14.67 5.95
CA LEU A 107 -5.42 13.80 6.90
C LEU A 107 -5.23 14.43 8.29
N ALA A 108 -5.08 15.74 8.36
CA ALA A 108 -4.91 16.48 9.61
C ALA A 108 -6.24 16.76 10.35
N ASP A 109 -7.38 16.68 9.65
CA ASP A 109 -8.71 16.92 10.22
C ASP A 109 -9.32 15.59 10.71
N PRO A 110 -9.56 15.43 12.04
CA PRO A 110 -10.15 14.20 12.59
C PRO A 110 -11.60 13.96 12.13
N GLY A 111 -12.23 14.90 11.44
CA GLY A 111 -13.52 14.72 10.79
C GLY A 111 -13.46 13.86 9.53
N TYR A 112 -12.28 13.67 8.92
CA TYR A 112 -12.08 12.77 7.81
C TYR A 112 -11.53 11.42 8.26
N SER A 113 -12.05 10.35 7.68
CA SER A 113 -11.56 9.00 7.95
C SER A 113 -10.15 8.83 7.39
N SER A 114 -9.22 8.37 8.21
CA SER A 114 -7.85 8.13 7.78
C SER A 114 -7.24 6.92 8.48
N GLY A 115 -6.17 6.37 7.90
CA GLY A 115 -5.41 5.26 8.47
C GLY A 115 -3.99 5.21 7.95
N ARG A 116 -3.08 4.68 8.78
CA ARG A 116 -1.67 4.45 8.45
C ARG A 116 -1.34 2.98 8.68
N PHE A 117 -1.02 2.28 7.62
CA PHE A 117 -0.79 0.85 7.64
C PHE A 117 0.68 0.58 7.34
N VAL A 118 1.33 -0.22 8.21
CA VAL A 118 2.76 -0.53 8.02
C VAL A 118 2.90 -1.86 7.27
N VAL A 119 3.88 -1.88 6.37
CA VAL A 119 4.30 -3.08 5.63
C VAL A 119 5.82 -3.21 5.69
N GLY A 120 6.34 -4.42 5.49
CA GLY A 120 7.78 -4.69 5.44
C GLY A 120 8.46 -4.07 4.23
N GLY A 121 9.69 -4.51 3.94
CA GLY A 121 10.37 -4.20 2.67
C GLY A 121 10.05 -5.27 1.63
N GLY A 122 9.99 -4.88 0.37
CA GLY A 122 9.71 -5.78 -0.74
C GLY A 122 8.81 -5.19 -1.81
N GLU A 123 8.23 -6.07 -2.61
CA GLU A 123 7.17 -5.74 -3.57
C GLU A 123 5.82 -5.85 -2.87
N HIS A 124 4.97 -4.86 -3.07
CA HIS A 124 3.68 -4.72 -2.40
C HIS A 124 2.53 -4.61 -3.39
N SER A 125 1.38 -5.15 -2.99
CA SER A 125 0.13 -5.13 -3.76
C SER A 125 -1.02 -4.78 -2.81
N ILE A 126 -1.38 -3.50 -2.78
CA ILE A 126 -2.31 -2.93 -1.81
C ILE A 126 -3.71 -2.86 -2.40
N GLY A 127 -4.61 -3.61 -1.81
CA GLY A 127 -6.05 -3.59 -2.09
C GLY A 127 -6.77 -2.57 -1.23
N ILE A 128 -7.73 -1.84 -1.81
CA ILE A 128 -8.59 -0.90 -1.08
C ILE A 128 -10.05 -1.20 -1.42
N VAL A 129 -10.88 -1.33 -0.38
CA VAL A 129 -12.32 -1.52 -0.51
C VAL A 129 -13.04 -0.44 0.31
N ALA A 130 -14.03 0.22 -0.26
CA ALA A 130 -14.91 1.13 0.46
C ALA A 130 -15.77 0.35 1.46
N SER A 131 -15.37 0.33 2.73
CA SER A 131 -16.09 -0.40 3.80
C SER A 131 -17.35 0.34 4.24
N THR A 132 -17.39 1.65 4.03
CA THR A 132 -18.58 2.51 4.19
C THR A 132 -18.53 3.59 3.12
N SER A 133 -19.64 3.80 2.42
CA SER A 133 -19.84 4.91 1.49
C SER A 133 -21.31 5.37 1.62
N PRO A 134 -21.57 6.33 2.51
CA PRO A 134 -22.93 6.69 2.91
C PRO A 134 -23.71 7.40 1.81
N PHE A 135 -23.02 8.01 0.84
CA PHE A 135 -23.65 8.71 -0.27
C PHE A 135 -24.14 7.76 -1.38
N GLY A 136 -23.74 6.47 -1.35
CA GLY A 136 -24.20 5.44 -2.28
C GLY A 136 -23.67 5.53 -3.70
N THR A 137 -23.07 6.64 -4.09
CA THR A 137 -22.53 6.89 -5.43
C THR A 137 -21.01 6.75 -5.50
N GLY A 138 -20.36 6.57 -4.34
CA GLY A 138 -18.90 6.61 -4.23
C GLY A 138 -18.34 8.01 -4.24
N GLY A 139 -17.03 8.12 -4.35
CA GLY A 139 -16.31 9.38 -4.28
C GLY A 139 -14.86 9.27 -4.69
N THR A 140 -14.08 10.23 -4.22
CA THR A 140 -12.63 10.30 -4.40
C THR A 140 -11.97 10.37 -3.02
N ALA A 141 -10.94 9.57 -2.84
CA ALA A 141 -10.09 9.58 -1.66
C ALA A 141 -8.63 9.53 -2.10
N PHE A 142 -7.69 9.60 -1.16
CA PHE A 142 -6.27 9.63 -1.47
C PHE A 142 -5.50 8.55 -0.73
N LEU A 143 -4.45 8.06 -1.38
CA LEU A 143 -3.46 7.19 -0.78
C LEU A 143 -2.05 7.74 -1.01
N ARG A 144 -1.12 7.43 -0.08
CA ARG A 144 0.30 7.75 -0.22
C ARG A 144 1.13 6.63 0.40
N PHE A 145 2.24 6.34 -0.25
CA PHE A 145 3.22 5.37 0.24
C PHE A 145 4.50 6.10 0.63
N ASP A 146 4.92 5.95 1.87
CA ASP A 146 6.11 6.62 2.41
C ASP A 146 7.10 5.58 2.93
N VAL A 147 8.39 5.88 2.85
CA VAL A 147 9.41 5.10 3.56
C VAL A 147 9.19 5.26 5.06
N PHE A 148 9.04 4.14 5.78
CA PHE A 148 8.84 4.19 7.22
C PHE A 148 10.16 4.50 7.94
N SER A 149 10.23 5.62 8.62
CA SER A 149 11.41 6.05 9.36
C SER A 149 11.21 5.94 10.87
N ALA A 150 12.30 5.70 11.61
CA ALA A 150 12.28 5.69 13.08
C ALA A 150 11.81 7.03 13.68
N GLY A 151 11.89 8.13 12.92
CA GLY A 151 11.34 9.43 13.29
C GLY A 151 9.83 9.41 13.48
N MET A 152 9.12 8.63 12.66
CA MET A 152 7.67 8.49 12.72
C MET A 152 7.19 7.78 13.99
N CYS A 153 8.05 6.96 14.62
CA CYS A 153 7.74 6.29 15.89
C CYS A 153 7.77 7.22 17.11
N LYS A 154 8.40 8.40 16.99
CA LYS A 154 8.62 9.30 18.12
C LYS A 154 7.37 10.12 18.48
N LYS A 155 7.38 10.70 19.69
CA LYS A 155 6.34 11.62 20.17
C LYS A 155 4.92 11.04 20.07
N GLY A 156 4.76 9.75 20.33
CA GLY A 156 3.46 9.07 20.25
C GLY A 156 3.06 8.58 18.87
N GLY A 157 3.86 8.86 17.83
CA GLY A 157 3.55 8.42 16.45
C GLY A 157 3.36 6.91 16.33
N TRP A 158 4.05 6.09 17.13
CA TRP A 158 3.89 4.64 17.15
C TRP A 158 2.44 4.17 17.40
N MET A 159 1.60 4.99 18.06
CA MET A 159 0.19 4.69 18.34
C MET A 159 -0.74 4.90 17.14
N THR A 160 -0.26 5.49 16.05
CA THR A 160 -1.09 5.87 14.89
C THR A 160 -1.07 4.84 13.77
N PHE A 161 -0.31 3.76 13.92
CA PHE A 161 -0.13 2.74 12.88
C PHE A 161 -0.98 1.50 13.12
N GLN A 162 -1.27 0.80 12.03
CA GLN A 162 -1.92 -0.51 12.01
C GLN A 162 -1.03 -1.50 11.22
N PRO A 163 -0.85 -2.74 11.70
CA PRO A 163 -1.23 -3.19 13.04
C PRO A 163 -0.53 -2.38 14.14
N ALA A 164 -1.11 -2.37 15.35
CA ALA A 164 -0.62 -1.56 16.46
C ALA A 164 0.77 -2.01 16.92
N PHE A 165 1.59 -1.04 17.34
CA PHE A 165 2.84 -1.32 18.04
C PHE A 165 2.61 -1.30 19.56
N LYS A 166 3.27 -2.19 20.29
CA LYS A 166 3.20 -2.25 21.74
C LYS A 166 3.75 -0.99 22.42
N ASN A 167 4.79 -0.39 21.84
CA ASN A 167 5.46 0.81 22.33
C ASN A 167 6.38 1.41 21.25
N GLN A 168 7.01 2.55 21.55
CA GLN A 168 7.95 3.19 20.63
C GLN A 168 9.15 2.30 20.26
N GLY A 169 9.67 1.49 21.19
CA GLY A 169 10.80 0.59 20.93
C GLY A 169 10.44 -0.51 19.93
N ASP A 170 9.25 -1.06 20.03
CA ASP A 170 8.70 -2.04 19.08
C ASP A 170 8.59 -1.44 17.67
N CYS A 171 8.03 -0.25 17.53
CA CYS A 171 7.96 0.49 16.28
C CYS A 171 9.36 0.76 15.67
N VAL A 172 10.31 1.22 16.48
CA VAL A 172 11.69 1.45 16.01
C VAL A 172 12.36 0.15 15.58
N SER A 173 12.12 -0.96 16.29
CA SER A 173 12.65 -2.28 15.94
C SER A 173 12.09 -2.76 14.60
N PHE A 174 10.80 -2.58 14.36
CA PHE A 174 10.17 -2.89 13.07
C PHE A 174 10.84 -2.11 11.92
N VAL A 175 11.03 -0.81 12.08
CA VAL A 175 11.73 0.02 11.08
C VAL A 175 13.17 -0.47 10.86
N ALA A 176 13.93 -0.70 11.95
CA ALA A 176 15.33 -1.09 11.88
C ALA A 176 15.56 -2.43 11.20
N THR A 177 14.57 -3.33 11.29
CA THR A 177 14.63 -4.66 10.65
C THR A 177 14.00 -4.70 9.26
N GLY A 178 13.50 -3.57 8.75
CA GLY A 178 12.77 -3.50 7.47
C GLY A 178 11.46 -4.28 7.50
N GLY A 179 10.79 -4.30 8.64
CA GLY A 179 9.51 -5.00 8.83
C GLY A 179 9.61 -6.48 9.17
N ARG A 180 10.82 -7.02 9.42
CA ARG A 180 10.99 -8.45 9.76
C ARG A 180 10.57 -8.81 11.18
N ASN A 181 10.56 -7.85 12.09
CA ASN A 181 9.96 -8.02 13.42
C ASN A 181 8.51 -7.55 13.34
N GLU A 182 7.56 -8.47 13.39
CA GLU A 182 6.13 -8.14 13.41
C GLU A 182 5.78 -7.20 14.58
N PRO A 183 4.84 -6.26 14.41
CA PRO A 183 4.33 -5.45 15.51
C PRO A 183 3.77 -6.35 16.63
N ALA A 184 4.14 -6.08 17.87
CA ALA A 184 3.80 -6.91 19.03
C ALA A 184 2.58 -6.39 19.83
N GLY A 185 1.78 -5.47 19.22
CA GLY A 185 0.61 -4.85 19.82
C GLY A 185 -0.69 -5.61 19.63
#